data_9020544aac87b488d5c53df8ea8022b5
#
_entry.id   9020544aac87b488d5c53df8ea8022b5
#
_cell.length_a   1.000
_cell.length_b   1.000
_cell.length_c   1.000
_cell.angle_alpha   90.00
_cell.angle_beta   90.00
_cell.angle_gamma   90.00
#
_symmetry.space_group_name_H-M   'P 1'
#
loop_
_entity.id
_entity.type
_entity.pdbx_description
1 polymer ?
#
loop_
_entity_poly.entity_id
_entity_poly.type
_entity_poly.pdbx_seq_one_letter_code
_entity_poly.pdbx_strand_id
1 'polypeptide(L)'
;MLAILAIWGVACAPEDAGDNNANNTNVESGPLTFEIDIRGISWNSAMIEVFPSNDVDTYYFRAMEKSLFDQYESDEAFISDKVAELMAMCESEGYPLSEILSQYSDGWHYDKELASATEYCVYVFGLTAEGVVTTPLTTATFKTRTLGEDGHEVPLGLDKGDLTIDTLTMGSYMYLGDFYGNGVGNWIFSLNDEENTGSFDIEVQTDLSVKDMALGEFPIMKSFDAGVAIAGGMDYREYLYGTCWRLYEIDYETVKESAFCQSGTVSIAKEGDIFTIVVDALDEYGNTIKMSYTGELVNITPTYN
;
A
#
# COMPACT_ATOMS: atom_id res chain seq x y z
N MET A 1 -18.68 9.64 15.80
CA MET A 1 -17.67 10.72 15.85
C MET A 1 -16.98 10.72 14.48
N LEU A 2 -17.15 11.77 13.67
CA LEU A 2 -16.76 11.81 12.27
C LEU A 2 -15.24 11.72 12.12
N ALA A 3 -14.75 10.74 11.36
CA ALA A 3 -13.39 10.73 10.85
C ALA A 3 -13.35 11.66 9.62
N ILE A 4 -12.61 12.76 9.74
CA ILE A 4 -12.45 13.77 8.68
C ILE A 4 -11.30 13.33 7.79
N LEU A 5 -11.62 13.05 6.52
CA LEU A 5 -10.61 12.97 5.46
C LEU A 5 -9.92 14.33 5.34
N ALA A 6 -8.64 14.40 5.64
CA ALA A 6 -7.81 15.58 5.41
C ALA A 6 -7.38 15.63 3.93
N ILE A 7 -8.11 16.42 3.13
CA ILE A 7 -7.68 16.83 1.79
C ILE A 7 -6.67 17.96 1.96
N TRP A 8 -5.42 17.73 1.62
CA TRP A 8 -4.39 18.78 1.56
C TRP A 8 -4.57 19.59 0.27
N GLY A 9 -5.23 20.74 0.43
CA GLY A 9 -5.29 21.78 -0.60
C GLY A 9 -4.00 22.61 -0.57
N VAL A 10 -3.32 22.68 -1.70
CA VAL A 10 -2.21 23.64 -1.94
C VAL A 10 -2.81 25.04 -1.97
N ALA A 11 -2.55 25.85 -0.95
CA ALA A 11 -2.84 27.28 -0.96
C ALA A 11 -1.57 28.04 -1.31
N CYS A 12 -1.56 28.69 -2.47
CA CYS A 12 -0.60 29.76 -2.79
C CYS A 12 -0.86 30.95 -1.86
N ALA A 13 0.16 31.36 -1.11
CA ALA A 13 0.17 32.66 -0.41
C ALA A 13 1.05 33.65 -1.17
N PRO A 14 0.69 34.95 -1.14
CA PRO A 14 1.40 35.98 -1.90
C PRO A 14 2.71 36.42 -1.25
N GLU A 15 3.63 36.83 -2.11
CA GLU A 15 4.90 37.47 -1.76
C GLU A 15 4.67 38.74 -0.92
N ASP A 16 5.40 38.84 0.18
CA ASP A 16 5.69 40.15 0.75
C ASP A 16 7.19 40.28 1.05
N ALA A 17 7.73 41.41 0.66
CA ALA A 17 9.15 41.69 0.58
C ALA A 17 9.73 42.23 1.91
N GLY A 18 10.93 41.72 2.21
CA GLY A 18 11.92 42.50 2.95
C GLY A 18 12.06 42.24 4.44
N ASP A 19 13.09 41.48 4.84
CA ASP A 19 14.14 42.12 5.66
C ASP A 19 15.43 41.25 5.69
N ASN A 20 16.53 41.86 5.38
CA ASN A 20 17.87 41.33 5.51
C ASN A 20 18.21 41.14 6.99
N ASN A 21 18.33 39.88 7.45
CA ASN A 21 19.20 39.62 8.61
C ASN A 21 19.98 38.31 8.37
N ALA A 22 21.22 38.50 7.89
CA ALA A 22 22.17 37.41 7.75
C ALA A 22 22.61 36.95 9.17
N ASN A 23 21.83 36.03 9.74
CA ASN A 23 22.33 35.17 10.80
C ASN A 23 22.78 33.87 10.14
N ASN A 24 24.07 33.82 9.82
CA ASN A 24 24.82 32.63 9.49
C ASN A 24 24.91 31.76 10.76
N THR A 25 23.82 31.04 11.09
CA THR A 25 23.88 29.93 12.01
C THR A 25 24.48 28.79 11.22
N ASN A 26 25.78 28.50 11.43
CA ASN A 26 26.30 27.16 11.17
C ASN A 26 25.42 26.19 11.95
N VAL A 27 24.43 25.63 11.33
CA VAL A 27 23.76 24.42 11.78
C VAL A 27 24.82 23.34 11.57
N GLU A 28 25.55 22.97 12.65
CA GLU A 28 26.31 21.72 12.62
C GLU A 28 25.28 20.62 12.35
N SER A 29 25.25 20.17 11.12
CA SER A 29 24.43 19.01 10.75
C SER A 29 24.97 17.85 11.59
N GLY A 30 24.09 17.21 12.37
CA GLY A 30 24.42 15.99 13.08
C GLY A 30 24.95 14.92 12.11
N PRO A 31 25.50 13.81 12.60
CA PRO A 31 25.99 12.74 11.73
C PRO A 31 24.86 12.26 10.81
N LEU A 32 25.18 12.05 9.54
CA LEU A 32 24.25 11.52 8.54
C LEU A 32 23.74 10.13 8.97
N THR A 33 22.43 10.00 9.07
CA THR A 33 21.71 8.74 9.35
C THR A 33 20.54 8.60 8.39
N PHE A 34 19.95 7.42 8.30
CA PHE A 34 18.92 7.12 7.30
C PHE A 34 17.72 6.43 7.94
N GLU A 35 16.53 6.81 7.50
CA GLU A 35 15.31 6.07 7.65
C GLU A 35 14.95 5.46 6.27
N ILE A 36 14.53 4.18 6.25
CA ILE A 36 14.18 3.46 5.03
C ILE A 36 12.70 3.08 5.12
N ASP A 37 11.91 3.54 4.15
CA ASP A 37 10.54 3.12 3.95
C ASP A 37 10.45 2.17 2.74
N ILE A 38 9.75 1.05 2.90
CA ILE A 38 9.57 0.04 1.86
C ILE A 38 8.08 -0.25 1.74
N ARG A 39 7.52 0.07 0.56
CA ARG A 39 6.08 -0.07 0.32
C ARG A 39 5.78 -0.58 -1.09
N GLY A 40 4.50 -0.84 -1.38
CA GLY A 40 4.07 -1.31 -2.69
C GLY A 40 4.72 -2.62 -3.10
N ILE A 41 5.01 -3.51 -2.14
CA ILE A 41 5.66 -4.79 -2.40
C ILE A 41 4.70 -5.70 -3.16
N SER A 42 5.11 -6.13 -4.35
CA SER A 42 4.43 -7.13 -5.16
C SER A 42 5.32 -8.36 -5.36
N TRP A 43 4.92 -9.27 -6.23
CA TRP A 43 5.71 -10.45 -6.57
C TRP A 43 7.00 -10.12 -7.36
N ASN A 44 7.08 -8.95 -8.00
CA ASN A 44 8.20 -8.55 -8.85
C ASN A 44 8.55 -7.05 -8.74
N SER A 45 7.91 -6.32 -7.82
CA SER A 45 8.14 -4.88 -7.65
C SER A 45 8.14 -4.46 -6.18
N ALA A 46 8.77 -3.34 -5.89
CA ALA A 46 8.71 -2.64 -4.61
C ALA A 46 9.11 -1.17 -4.81
N MET A 47 8.58 -0.29 -3.97
CA MET A 47 9.03 1.10 -3.84
C MET A 47 9.87 1.22 -2.59
N ILE A 48 11.06 1.78 -2.72
CA ILE A 48 11.97 2.06 -1.62
C ILE A 48 12.16 3.56 -1.55
N GLU A 49 11.95 4.17 -0.39
CA GLU A 49 12.27 5.56 -0.12
C GLU A 49 13.27 5.65 1.02
N VAL A 50 14.25 6.55 0.88
CA VAL A 50 15.28 6.80 1.87
C VAL A 50 15.21 8.27 2.30
N PHE A 51 15.14 8.49 3.61
CA PHE A 51 15.09 9.80 4.24
C PHE A 51 16.39 10.04 5.02
N PRO A 52 17.31 10.88 4.49
CA PRO A 52 18.53 11.24 5.20
C PRO A 52 18.22 12.23 6.33
N SER A 53 19.00 12.19 7.42
CA SER A 53 18.86 13.12 8.55
C SER A 53 19.31 14.55 8.25
N ASN A 54 19.99 14.77 7.12
CA ASN A 54 20.36 16.09 6.61
C ASN A 54 20.35 16.10 5.08
N ASP A 55 20.33 17.26 4.47
CA ASP A 55 20.27 17.53 3.03
C ASP A 55 21.59 18.07 2.45
N VAL A 56 22.69 17.89 3.18
CA VAL A 56 24.03 18.39 2.81
C VAL A 56 24.90 17.27 2.26
N ASP A 57 24.88 16.11 2.94
CA ASP A 57 25.72 14.97 2.61
C ASP A 57 25.08 14.10 1.52
N THR A 58 25.91 13.45 0.72
CA THR A 58 25.44 12.53 -0.32
C THR A 58 25.52 11.08 0.13
N TYR A 59 24.67 10.25 -0.47
CA TYR A 59 24.56 8.84 -0.15
C TYR A 59 24.21 8.00 -1.37
N TYR A 60 24.38 6.68 -1.24
CA TYR A 60 23.94 5.70 -2.23
C TYR A 60 23.06 4.63 -1.56
N PHE A 61 22.00 4.22 -2.25
CA PHE A 61 21.13 3.14 -1.80
C PHE A 61 20.64 2.28 -2.98
N ARG A 62 20.40 1.00 -2.73
CA ARG A 62 19.73 0.05 -3.65
C ARG A 62 19.25 -1.15 -2.84
N ALA A 63 18.59 -2.09 -3.53
CA ALA A 63 18.29 -3.41 -2.99
C ALA A 63 19.03 -4.49 -3.77
N MET A 64 19.30 -5.60 -3.11
CA MET A 64 19.80 -6.83 -3.70
C MET A 64 19.19 -8.04 -3.01
N GLU A 65 19.27 -9.20 -3.64
CA GLU A 65 18.84 -10.44 -2.98
C GLU A 65 19.60 -10.63 -1.67
N LYS A 66 18.86 -10.92 -0.58
CA LYS A 66 19.46 -11.10 0.73
C LYS A 66 20.46 -12.25 0.75
N SER A 67 20.20 -13.30 -0.01
CA SER A 67 21.11 -14.45 -0.15
C SER A 67 22.49 -14.09 -0.72
N LEU A 68 22.57 -13.04 -1.53
CA LEU A 68 23.85 -12.51 -2.05
C LEU A 68 24.48 -11.56 -1.04
N PHE A 69 23.67 -10.73 -0.36
CA PHE A 69 24.16 -9.86 0.71
C PHE A 69 24.80 -10.66 1.86
N ASP A 70 24.17 -11.75 2.27
CA ASP A 70 24.64 -12.62 3.37
C ASP A 70 25.95 -13.38 3.06
N GLN A 71 26.50 -13.28 1.84
CA GLN A 71 27.79 -13.88 1.49
C GLN A 71 28.99 -12.99 1.89
N TYR A 72 28.75 -11.73 2.22
CA TYR A 72 29.79 -10.83 2.68
C TYR A 72 30.16 -11.11 4.14
N GLU A 73 31.48 -11.10 4.43
CA GLU A 73 31.98 -11.40 5.76
C GLU A 73 31.73 -10.25 6.77
N SER A 74 31.57 -9.01 6.28
CA SER A 74 31.28 -7.84 7.10
C SER A 74 30.67 -6.72 6.25
N ASP A 75 30.06 -5.73 6.93
CA ASP A 75 29.52 -4.52 6.31
C ASP A 75 30.62 -3.73 5.57
N GLU A 76 31.84 -3.67 6.12
CA GLU A 76 32.97 -2.98 5.50
C GLU A 76 33.41 -3.68 4.20
N ALA A 77 33.39 -5.01 4.16
CA ALA A 77 33.71 -5.77 2.96
C ALA A 77 32.65 -5.52 1.87
N PHE A 78 31.36 -5.52 2.26
CA PHE A 78 30.25 -5.19 1.38
C PHE A 78 30.38 -3.79 0.79
N ILE A 79 30.55 -2.76 1.65
CA ILE A 79 30.65 -1.36 1.22
C ILE A 79 31.85 -1.19 0.28
N SER A 80 33.01 -1.76 0.62
CA SER A 80 34.23 -1.66 -0.19
C SER A 80 34.02 -2.23 -1.60
N ASP A 81 33.37 -3.39 -1.70
CA ASP A 81 33.07 -4.04 -2.97
C ASP A 81 32.08 -3.20 -3.80
N LYS A 82 31.01 -2.70 -3.16
CA LYS A 82 30.02 -1.83 -3.82
C LYS A 82 30.59 -0.52 -4.32
N VAL A 83 31.43 0.14 -3.54
CA VAL A 83 32.10 1.37 -4.00
C VAL A 83 33.00 1.09 -5.21
N ALA A 84 33.77 0.00 -5.19
CA ALA A 84 34.62 -0.37 -6.32
C ALA A 84 33.76 -0.68 -7.58
N GLU A 85 32.65 -1.38 -7.43
CA GLU A 85 31.70 -1.67 -8.51
C GLU A 85 31.10 -0.40 -9.12
N LEU A 86 30.64 0.54 -8.27
CA LEU A 86 30.08 1.82 -8.70
C LEU A 86 31.11 2.68 -9.45
N MET A 87 32.34 2.78 -8.94
CA MET A 87 33.39 3.51 -9.59
C MET A 87 33.76 2.92 -10.96
N ALA A 88 33.86 1.59 -11.05
CA ALA A 88 34.14 0.90 -12.32
C ALA A 88 32.99 1.09 -13.33
N MET A 89 31.75 1.05 -12.88
CA MET A 89 30.58 1.32 -13.71
C MET A 89 30.61 2.76 -14.25
N CYS A 90 30.83 3.76 -13.38
CA CYS A 90 30.89 5.17 -13.78
C CYS A 90 32.03 5.41 -14.79
N GLU A 91 33.21 4.80 -14.59
CA GLU A 91 34.32 4.89 -15.53
C GLU A 91 33.98 4.28 -16.89
N SER A 92 33.31 3.12 -16.92
CA SER A 92 32.95 2.43 -18.14
C SER A 92 31.89 3.18 -18.96
N GLU A 93 30.95 3.81 -18.28
CA GLU A 93 29.82 4.55 -18.89
C GLU A 93 30.17 6.03 -19.15
N GLY A 94 31.26 6.54 -18.57
CA GLY A 94 31.81 7.89 -18.83
C GLY A 94 31.08 9.02 -18.11
N TYR A 95 30.45 8.75 -16.95
CA TYR A 95 29.85 9.79 -16.10
C TYR A 95 30.43 9.78 -14.70
N PRO A 96 30.41 10.92 -13.98
CA PRO A 96 30.97 11.02 -12.61
C PRO A 96 30.07 10.32 -11.58
N LEU A 97 30.67 9.82 -10.52
CA LEU A 97 29.96 9.16 -9.41
C LEU A 97 28.84 10.05 -8.82
N SER A 98 29.00 11.38 -8.83
CA SER A 98 28.01 12.33 -8.36
C SER A 98 26.64 12.26 -9.07
N GLU A 99 26.57 11.68 -10.27
CA GLU A 99 25.29 11.57 -11.01
C GLU A 99 24.39 10.43 -10.50
N ILE A 100 24.94 9.51 -9.71
CA ILE A 100 24.19 8.39 -9.15
C ILE A 100 24.01 8.46 -7.63
N LEU A 101 24.52 9.54 -7.01
CA LEU A 101 24.35 9.77 -5.58
C LEU A 101 23.09 10.60 -5.32
N SER A 102 22.43 10.28 -4.24
CA SER A 102 21.29 11.04 -3.71
C SER A 102 21.76 11.99 -2.60
N GLN A 103 21.06 13.12 -2.40
CA GLN A 103 21.38 14.12 -1.38
C GLN A 103 20.17 14.45 -0.50
N TYR A 104 18.96 14.40 -1.09
CA TYR A 104 17.69 14.62 -0.41
C TYR A 104 16.97 13.29 -0.22
N SER A 105 15.79 13.31 0.40
CA SER A 105 14.93 12.12 0.35
C SER A 105 14.75 11.70 -1.10
N ASP A 106 14.97 10.43 -1.37
CA ASP A 106 14.94 9.87 -2.74
C ASP A 106 14.32 8.48 -2.73
N GLY A 107 13.74 8.09 -3.86
CA GLY A 107 13.04 6.83 -4.01
C GLY A 107 13.46 6.07 -5.27
N TRP A 108 13.45 4.75 -5.17
CA TRP A 108 13.68 3.86 -6.30
C TRP A 108 12.52 2.87 -6.43
N HIS A 109 11.89 2.88 -7.59
CA HIS A 109 10.84 1.92 -7.92
C HIS A 109 11.39 0.77 -8.74
N TYR A 110 11.43 -0.41 -8.16
CA TYR A 110 11.70 -1.66 -8.87
C TYR A 110 10.42 -2.11 -9.57
N ASP A 111 10.30 -1.89 -10.88
CA ASP A 111 9.15 -2.32 -11.68
C ASP A 111 9.52 -3.56 -12.49
N LYS A 112 8.97 -4.71 -12.11
CA LYS A 112 9.20 -6.02 -12.75
C LYS A 112 10.65 -6.52 -12.74
N GLU A 113 11.45 -6.00 -11.82
CA GLU A 113 12.87 -6.32 -11.72
C GLU A 113 13.18 -7.35 -10.64
N LEU A 114 12.22 -7.58 -9.73
CA LEU A 114 12.42 -8.46 -8.58
C LEU A 114 11.93 -9.88 -8.87
N ALA A 115 12.55 -10.86 -8.22
CA ALA A 115 12.11 -12.26 -8.25
C ALA A 115 10.99 -12.52 -7.24
N SER A 116 10.03 -13.37 -7.60
CA SER A 116 8.92 -13.78 -6.75
C SER A 116 9.40 -14.55 -5.52
N ALA A 117 8.69 -14.37 -4.38
CA ALA A 117 8.92 -15.05 -3.10
C ALA A 117 10.36 -14.96 -2.57
N THR A 118 11.09 -13.90 -2.94
CA THR A 118 12.51 -13.70 -2.67
C THR A 118 12.72 -12.63 -1.61
N GLU A 119 13.63 -12.90 -0.66
CA GLU A 119 14.05 -11.89 0.32
C GLU A 119 15.10 -10.95 -0.28
N TYR A 120 14.92 -9.67 -0.04
CA TYR A 120 15.81 -8.59 -0.44
C TYR A 120 16.35 -7.83 0.77
N CYS A 121 17.59 -7.36 0.65
CA CYS A 121 18.21 -6.42 1.57
C CYS A 121 18.33 -5.07 0.87
N VAL A 122 17.66 -4.06 1.42
CA VAL A 122 17.91 -2.65 1.08
C VAL A 122 19.12 -2.21 1.85
N TYR A 123 20.04 -1.52 1.20
CA TYR A 123 21.25 -0.99 1.81
C TYR A 123 21.42 0.47 1.44
N VAL A 124 21.88 1.26 2.43
CA VAL A 124 22.23 2.69 2.27
C VAL A 124 23.46 3.02 3.09
N PHE A 125 24.33 3.83 2.51
CA PHE A 125 25.50 4.37 3.17
C PHE A 125 25.89 5.74 2.57
N GLY A 126 26.44 6.61 3.41
CA GLY A 126 26.97 7.91 2.98
C GLY A 126 28.19 7.72 2.08
N LEU A 127 28.20 8.41 0.93
CA LEU A 127 29.24 8.30 -0.08
C LEU A 127 29.46 9.65 -0.76
N THR A 128 30.71 10.12 -0.81
CA THR A 128 31.06 11.36 -1.53
C THR A 128 31.27 11.11 -3.02
N ALA A 129 31.29 12.19 -3.81
CA ALA A 129 31.59 12.16 -5.23
C ALA A 129 32.99 11.58 -5.56
N GLU A 130 33.92 11.61 -4.60
CA GLU A 130 35.27 11.06 -4.69
C GLU A 130 35.34 9.57 -4.26
N GLY A 131 34.20 8.97 -3.88
CA GLY A 131 34.13 7.57 -3.44
C GLY A 131 34.55 7.34 -1.99
N VAL A 132 34.49 8.39 -1.15
CA VAL A 132 34.77 8.28 0.29
C VAL A 132 33.51 7.93 1.05
N VAL A 133 33.53 6.82 1.79
CA VAL A 133 32.42 6.38 2.64
C VAL A 133 32.38 7.26 3.91
N THR A 134 31.21 7.80 4.24
CA THR A 134 31.04 8.77 5.34
C THR A 134 30.18 8.23 6.50
N THR A 135 29.43 7.13 6.31
CA THR A 135 28.63 6.52 7.37
C THR A 135 28.81 4.99 7.42
N PRO A 136 28.48 4.35 8.54
CA PRO A 136 28.22 2.92 8.56
C PRO A 136 27.10 2.53 7.59
N LEU A 137 26.96 1.24 7.32
CA LEU A 137 25.87 0.66 6.56
C LEU A 137 24.57 0.72 7.39
N THR A 138 23.49 1.13 6.75
CA THR A 138 22.12 0.98 7.26
C THR A 138 21.36 0.04 6.33
N THR A 139 20.63 -0.93 6.88
CA THR A 139 19.90 -1.93 6.09
C THR A 139 18.46 -2.09 6.56
N ALA A 140 17.59 -2.46 5.61
CA ALA A 140 16.24 -2.95 5.87
C ALA A 140 15.98 -4.17 4.97
N THR A 141 15.05 -5.04 5.36
CA THR A 141 14.75 -6.24 4.57
C THR A 141 13.27 -6.29 4.24
N PHE A 142 12.97 -6.85 3.06
CA PHE A 142 11.61 -7.18 2.67
C PHE A 142 11.60 -8.48 1.88
N LYS A 143 10.41 -9.03 1.70
CA LYS A 143 10.20 -10.21 0.88
C LYS A 143 9.14 -9.90 -0.18
N THR A 144 9.45 -10.18 -1.44
CA THR A 144 8.46 -10.11 -2.52
C THR A 144 7.37 -11.16 -2.32
N ARG A 145 6.18 -10.85 -2.81
CA ARG A 145 5.04 -11.75 -2.74
C ARG A 145 5.25 -12.96 -3.66
N THR A 146 4.47 -14.00 -3.44
CA THR A 146 4.50 -15.20 -4.26
C THR A 146 3.65 -15.01 -5.50
N LEU A 147 4.18 -15.35 -6.68
CA LEU A 147 3.40 -15.53 -7.88
C LEU A 147 2.79 -16.94 -7.86
N GLY A 148 1.47 -17.05 -7.94
CA GLY A 148 0.75 -18.31 -8.01
C GLY A 148 0.96 -19.03 -9.35
N GLU A 149 0.65 -20.34 -9.38
CA GLU A 149 0.76 -21.18 -10.60
C GLU A 149 -0.19 -20.69 -11.72
N ASP A 150 -1.25 -20.00 -11.36
CA ASP A 150 -2.22 -19.37 -12.27
C ASP A 150 -1.71 -18.06 -12.90
N GLY A 151 -0.49 -17.62 -12.55
CA GLY A 151 0.12 -16.38 -13.03
C GLY A 151 -0.40 -15.11 -12.33
N HIS A 152 -1.17 -15.26 -11.26
CA HIS A 152 -1.62 -14.14 -10.43
C HIS A 152 -0.82 -14.08 -9.13
N GLU A 153 -0.68 -12.90 -8.58
CA GLU A 153 -0.06 -12.70 -7.28
C GLU A 153 -0.92 -13.38 -6.20
N VAL A 154 -0.27 -14.17 -5.33
CA VAL A 154 -0.94 -14.71 -4.15
C VAL A 154 -1.17 -13.53 -3.19
N PRO A 155 -2.43 -13.20 -2.86
CA PRO A 155 -2.74 -12.09 -1.97
C PRO A 155 -2.13 -12.30 -0.57
N LEU A 156 -1.93 -11.19 0.15
CA LEU A 156 -1.41 -11.21 1.53
C LEU A 156 -2.47 -11.60 2.57
N GLY A 157 -3.63 -12.12 2.17
CA GLY A 157 -4.59 -12.65 3.09
C GLY A 157 -3.91 -13.70 3.98
N LEU A 158 -4.05 -13.54 5.30
CA LEU A 158 -3.57 -14.57 6.21
C LEU A 158 -4.46 -15.80 6.08
N ASP A 159 -3.85 -16.99 6.00
CA ASP A 159 -4.60 -18.24 6.14
C ASP A 159 -5.18 -18.29 7.55
N LYS A 160 -6.44 -17.89 7.67
CA LYS A 160 -7.18 -17.85 8.94
C LYS A 160 -8.01 -19.10 9.17
N GLY A 161 -8.04 -20.01 8.21
CA GLY A 161 -9.06 -21.05 8.17
C GLY A 161 -10.46 -20.47 7.93
N ASP A 162 -11.48 -21.27 8.19
CA ASP A 162 -12.88 -20.85 8.00
C ASP A 162 -13.24 -19.69 8.94
N LEU A 163 -13.83 -18.63 8.36
CA LEU A 163 -14.29 -17.44 9.08
C LEU A 163 -15.83 -17.38 9.09
N THR A 164 -16.38 -17.05 10.24
CA THR A 164 -17.81 -16.66 10.38
C THR A 164 -17.86 -15.31 11.10
N ILE A 165 -18.44 -14.31 10.45
CA ILE A 165 -18.50 -12.94 10.93
C ILE A 165 -19.99 -12.58 11.11
N ASP A 166 -20.42 -12.51 12.36
CA ASP A 166 -21.79 -12.19 12.79
C ASP A 166 -21.85 -11.08 13.86
N THR A 167 -20.72 -10.41 14.09
CA THR A 167 -20.54 -9.38 15.11
C THR A 167 -20.77 -7.95 14.58
N LEU A 168 -20.99 -7.79 13.27
CA LEU A 168 -21.15 -6.49 12.65
C LEU A 168 -22.51 -5.86 13.02
N THR A 169 -22.49 -4.67 13.57
CA THR A 169 -23.69 -3.99 14.12
C THR A 169 -23.98 -2.64 13.49
N MET A 170 -23.02 -2.06 12.80
CA MET A 170 -23.14 -0.78 12.13
C MET A 170 -22.71 -0.87 10.69
N GLY A 171 -23.22 0.04 9.87
CA GLY A 171 -22.77 0.08 8.49
C GLY A 171 -23.15 1.33 7.74
N SER A 172 -22.48 1.52 6.63
CA SER A 172 -22.73 2.60 5.69
C SER A 172 -22.62 2.09 4.26
N TYR A 173 -23.16 2.86 3.34
CA TYR A 173 -22.96 2.64 1.91
C TYR A 173 -22.71 3.96 1.18
N MET A 174 -22.02 3.87 0.05
CA MET A 174 -21.84 4.97 -0.87
C MET A 174 -21.95 4.52 -2.33
N TYR A 175 -22.43 5.42 -3.17
CA TYR A 175 -22.43 5.28 -4.62
C TYR A 175 -21.41 6.24 -5.22
N LEU A 176 -20.45 5.72 -5.98
CA LEU A 176 -19.36 6.48 -6.58
C LEU A 176 -19.55 6.75 -8.08
N GLY A 177 -20.67 6.33 -8.67
CA GLY A 177 -20.91 6.44 -10.10
C GLY A 177 -19.93 5.58 -10.90
N ASP A 178 -19.51 6.07 -12.07
CA ASP A 178 -18.51 5.41 -12.92
C ASP A 178 -17.09 5.69 -12.39
N PHE A 179 -16.78 5.12 -11.23
CA PHE A 179 -15.53 5.36 -10.52
C PHE A 179 -14.30 4.88 -11.30
N TYR A 180 -14.42 3.74 -11.97
CA TYR A 180 -13.32 3.15 -12.75
C TYR A 180 -13.27 3.60 -14.21
N GLY A 181 -14.24 4.40 -14.68
CA GLY A 181 -14.30 4.88 -16.07
C GLY A 181 -14.62 3.77 -17.07
N ASN A 182 -15.28 2.71 -16.64
CA ASN A 182 -15.63 1.53 -17.45
C ASN A 182 -17.12 1.46 -17.82
N GLY A 183 -17.90 2.49 -17.47
CA GLY A 183 -19.33 2.58 -17.79
C GLY A 183 -20.26 1.82 -16.84
N VAL A 184 -19.76 1.40 -15.67
CA VAL A 184 -20.56 0.74 -14.63
C VAL A 184 -20.62 1.58 -13.35
N GLY A 185 -21.70 1.39 -12.57
CA GLY A 185 -21.89 2.06 -11.29
C GLY A 185 -21.21 1.32 -10.15
N ASN A 186 -20.41 2.00 -9.36
CA ASN A 186 -19.68 1.44 -8.23
C ASN A 186 -20.38 1.75 -6.91
N TRP A 187 -20.59 0.72 -6.10
CA TRP A 187 -21.19 0.77 -4.76
C TRP A 187 -20.24 0.16 -3.75
N ILE A 188 -20.04 0.85 -2.63
CA ILE A 188 -19.26 0.35 -1.50
C ILE A 188 -20.19 0.26 -0.29
N PHE A 189 -20.19 -0.91 0.36
CA PHE A 189 -20.82 -1.16 1.64
C PHE A 189 -19.73 -1.43 2.66
N SER A 190 -19.71 -0.68 3.75
CA SER A 190 -18.75 -0.86 4.85
C SER A 190 -19.53 -1.18 6.11
N LEU A 191 -19.27 -2.37 6.66
CA LEU A 191 -19.93 -2.90 7.85
C LEU A 191 -18.89 -3.03 8.96
N ASN A 192 -19.25 -2.62 10.18
CA ASN A 192 -18.32 -2.58 11.30
C ASN A 192 -18.94 -3.24 12.55
N ASP A 193 -18.10 -3.75 13.42
CA ASP A 193 -18.49 -4.11 14.77
C ASP A 193 -18.69 -2.86 15.66
N GLU A 194 -19.21 -3.04 16.88
CA GLU A 194 -19.51 -1.95 17.80
C GLU A 194 -18.25 -1.18 18.23
N GLU A 195 -17.09 -1.85 18.27
CA GLU A 195 -15.82 -1.29 18.68
C GLU A 195 -15.05 -0.66 17.51
N ASN A 196 -15.51 -0.84 16.25
CA ASN A 196 -14.82 -0.48 15.00
C ASN A 196 -13.45 -1.15 14.84
N THR A 197 -13.23 -2.28 15.48
CA THR A 197 -12.00 -3.06 15.34
C THR A 197 -12.08 -4.07 14.21
N GLY A 198 -13.28 -4.61 13.93
CA GLY A 198 -13.56 -5.49 12.81
C GLY A 198 -14.41 -4.79 11.75
N SER A 199 -14.05 -4.91 10.49
CA SER A 199 -14.85 -4.40 9.38
C SER A 199 -14.99 -5.43 8.25
N PHE A 200 -16.05 -5.27 7.49
CA PHE A 200 -16.28 -6.03 6.27
C PHE A 200 -16.69 -5.06 5.16
N ASP A 201 -15.87 -4.94 4.14
CA ASP A 201 -16.18 -4.12 2.98
C ASP A 201 -16.68 -5.00 1.83
N ILE A 202 -17.64 -4.48 1.10
CA ILE A 202 -18.22 -5.11 -0.08
C ILE A 202 -18.24 -4.07 -1.19
N GLU A 203 -17.65 -4.38 -2.31
CA GLU A 203 -17.63 -3.54 -3.48
C GLU A 203 -18.42 -4.19 -4.62
N VAL A 204 -19.53 -3.55 -5.01
CA VAL A 204 -20.46 -4.10 -6.01
C VAL A 204 -20.51 -3.20 -7.23
N GLN A 205 -20.48 -3.84 -8.40
CA GLN A 205 -20.65 -3.19 -9.68
C GLN A 205 -22.07 -3.42 -10.20
N THR A 206 -22.76 -2.36 -10.62
CA THR A 206 -24.11 -2.42 -11.21
C THR A 206 -24.12 -1.74 -12.57
N ASP A 207 -25.18 -1.94 -13.33
CA ASP A 207 -25.46 -1.05 -14.47
C ASP A 207 -25.48 0.42 -13.99
N LEU A 208 -24.91 1.33 -14.76
CA LEU A 208 -24.80 2.75 -14.39
C LEU A 208 -26.18 3.43 -14.21
N SER A 209 -27.24 2.82 -14.74
CA SER A 209 -28.63 3.28 -14.56
C SER A 209 -29.19 2.98 -13.16
N VAL A 210 -28.60 2.03 -12.40
CA VAL A 210 -28.98 1.70 -11.02
C VAL A 210 -28.40 2.74 -10.08
N LYS A 211 -29.22 3.70 -9.67
CA LYS A 211 -28.80 4.83 -8.81
C LYS A 211 -29.46 4.83 -7.43
N ASP A 212 -30.52 4.05 -7.27
CA ASP A 212 -31.26 4.05 -6.00
C ASP A 212 -30.62 3.12 -4.97
N MET A 213 -30.28 1.89 -5.35
CA MET A 213 -29.63 0.90 -4.50
C MET A 213 -29.19 -0.33 -5.28
N ALA A 214 -28.00 -0.88 -4.99
CA ALA A 214 -27.57 -2.18 -5.47
C ALA A 214 -28.24 -3.27 -4.63
N LEU A 215 -29.29 -3.89 -5.17
CA LEU A 215 -30.01 -5.01 -4.54
C LEU A 215 -29.93 -6.24 -5.43
N GLY A 216 -29.84 -7.42 -4.83
CA GLY A 216 -29.82 -8.70 -5.54
C GLY A 216 -28.69 -9.61 -5.11
N GLU A 217 -28.35 -10.56 -5.96
CA GLU A 217 -27.24 -11.48 -5.79
C GLU A 217 -26.12 -11.11 -6.77
N PHE A 218 -24.89 -11.01 -6.26
CA PHE A 218 -23.70 -10.61 -6.99
C PHE A 218 -22.63 -11.70 -6.83
N PRO A 219 -22.26 -12.42 -7.88
CA PRO A 219 -21.12 -13.33 -7.83
C PRO A 219 -19.84 -12.54 -7.56
N ILE A 220 -18.99 -13.05 -6.68
CA ILE A 220 -17.67 -12.47 -6.39
C ILE A 220 -16.71 -12.88 -7.50
N MET A 221 -16.17 -11.92 -8.23
CA MET A 221 -15.32 -12.16 -9.40
C MET A 221 -14.15 -11.15 -9.47
N LYS A 222 -13.04 -11.58 -10.08
CA LYS A 222 -11.93 -10.69 -10.47
C LYS A 222 -12.29 -9.95 -11.76
N SER A 223 -13.40 -9.22 -11.74
CA SER A 223 -13.96 -8.46 -12.87
C SER A 223 -14.55 -7.16 -12.36
N PHE A 224 -14.60 -6.17 -13.23
CA PHE A 224 -15.24 -4.87 -13.03
C PHE A 224 -16.50 -4.73 -13.90
N ASP A 225 -17.13 -5.83 -14.30
CA ASP A 225 -18.36 -5.85 -15.07
C ASP A 225 -19.57 -5.55 -14.19
N ALA A 226 -20.68 -5.09 -14.80
CA ALA A 226 -21.94 -4.92 -14.08
C ALA A 226 -22.51 -6.26 -13.61
N GLY A 227 -23.10 -6.27 -12.41
CA GLY A 227 -23.73 -7.44 -11.82
C GLY A 227 -22.79 -8.33 -11.02
N VAL A 228 -21.61 -7.85 -10.64
CA VAL A 228 -20.64 -8.59 -9.82
C VAL A 228 -20.29 -7.86 -8.53
N ALA A 229 -19.85 -8.62 -7.53
CA ALA A 229 -19.04 -8.09 -6.43
C ALA A 229 -17.57 -8.28 -6.78
N ILE A 230 -16.75 -7.24 -6.58
CA ILE A 230 -15.33 -7.29 -6.89
C ILE A 230 -14.62 -8.18 -5.86
N ALA A 231 -13.85 -9.15 -6.34
CA ALA A 231 -13.00 -9.95 -5.47
C ALA A 231 -12.00 -9.06 -4.70
N GLY A 232 -11.79 -9.40 -3.42
CA GLY A 232 -10.90 -8.64 -2.56
C GLY A 232 -9.44 -8.71 -2.99
N GLY A 233 -8.71 -7.65 -2.74
CA GLY A 233 -7.29 -7.55 -3.05
C GLY A 233 -6.63 -6.34 -2.41
N MET A 234 -5.37 -6.13 -2.76
CA MET A 234 -4.58 -4.98 -2.33
C MET A 234 -3.92 -4.37 -3.57
N ASP A 235 -3.97 -3.05 -3.70
CA ASP A 235 -3.26 -2.37 -4.78
C ASP A 235 -1.78 -2.15 -4.46
N TYR A 236 -1.01 -1.63 -5.42
CA TYR A 236 0.43 -1.35 -5.27
C TYR A 236 0.76 -0.30 -4.19
N ARG A 237 -0.24 0.43 -3.69
CA ARG A 237 -0.13 1.41 -2.59
C ARG A 237 -0.59 0.84 -1.26
N GLU A 238 -0.80 -0.48 -1.19
CA GLU A 238 -1.31 -1.21 -0.04
C GLU A 238 -2.75 -0.86 0.36
N TYR A 239 -3.50 -0.20 -0.53
CA TYR A 239 -4.92 0.01 -0.30
C TYR A 239 -5.70 -1.26 -0.61
N LEU A 240 -6.46 -1.70 0.38
CA LEU A 240 -7.39 -2.82 0.23
C LEU A 240 -8.59 -2.38 -0.60
N TYR A 241 -9.04 -3.24 -1.51
CA TYR A 241 -10.20 -3.00 -2.36
C TYR A 241 -11.07 -4.25 -2.47
N GLY A 242 -12.26 -4.11 -3.03
CA GLY A 242 -13.18 -5.19 -3.28
C GLY A 242 -13.80 -5.75 -1.99
N THR A 243 -14.18 -7.03 -2.03
CA THR A 243 -14.91 -7.70 -0.96
C THR A 243 -13.94 -8.37 0.00
N CYS A 244 -13.81 -7.84 1.23
CA CYS A 244 -12.84 -8.34 2.20
C CYS A 244 -13.26 -8.05 3.65
N TRP A 245 -12.80 -8.93 4.55
CA TRP A 245 -12.81 -8.71 5.98
C TRP A 245 -11.49 -8.10 6.44
N ARG A 246 -11.55 -7.24 7.47
CA ARG A 246 -10.37 -6.60 8.09
C ARG A 246 -10.51 -6.59 9.61
N LEU A 247 -9.38 -6.73 10.26
CA LEU A 247 -9.22 -6.45 11.68
C LEU A 247 -8.17 -5.34 11.84
N TYR A 248 -8.50 -4.30 12.57
CA TYR A 248 -7.62 -3.17 12.83
C TYR A 248 -6.89 -3.30 14.17
N GLU A 249 -5.73 -2.66 14.28
CA GLU A 249 -5.10 -2.37 15.56
C GLU A 249 -5.92 -1.31 16.33
N ILE A 250 -5.53 -1.07 17.57
CA ILE A 250 -6.24 -0.13 18.46
C ILE A 250 -6.19 1.34 17.97
N ASP A 251 -5.31 1.66 17.03
CA ASP A 251 -5.21 2.97 16.38
C ASP A 251 -6.30 3.19 15.32
N TYR A 252 -7.01 2.14 14.92
CA TYR A 252 -8.05 2.12 13.86
C TYR A 252 -7.56 2.54 12.47
N GLU A 253 -6.25 2.58 12.26
CA GLU A 253 -5.61 2.94 10.98
C GLU A 253 -4.80 1.77 10.43
N THR A 254 -4.13 1.04 11.31
CA THR A 254 -3.29 -0.09 10.94
C THR A 254 -4.12 -1.37 10.79
N VAL A 255 -4.14 -1.95 9.60
CA VAL A 255 -4.77 -3.25 9.37
C VAL A 255 -3.86 -4.35 9.92
N LYS A 256 -4.34 -5.02 10.97
CA LYS A 256 -3.67 -6.14 11.63
C LYS A 256 -3.80 -7.44 10.85
N GLU A 257 -5.00 -7.69 10.36
CA GLU A 257 -5.36 -8.93 9.68
C GLU A 257 -6.41 -8.65 8.60
N SER A 258 -6.36 -9.40 7.52
CA SER A 258 -7.35 -9.32 6.45
C SER A 258 -7.62 -10.71 5.85
N ALA A 259 -8.82 -10.90 5.29
CA ALA A 259 -9.16 -12.04 4.47
C ALA A 259 -9.93 -11.57 3.24
N PHE A 260 -9.47 -11.97 2.06
CA PHE A 260 -10.00 -11.52 0.78
C PHE A 260 -10.97 -12.56 0.21
N CYS A 261 -12.21 -12.16 -0.06
CA CYS A 261 -13.16 -13.01 -0.77
C CYS A 261 -12.77 -13.10 -2.24
N GLN A 262 -12.42 -14.30 -2.73
CA GLN A 262 -11.96 -14.52 -4.10
C GLN A 262 -13.04 -15.07 -5.02
N SER A 263 -14.01 -15.79 -4.46
CA SER A 263 -15.16 -16.36 -5.17
C SER A 263 -16.33 -16.53 -4.22
N GLY A 264 -17.52 -16.78 -4.74
CA GLY A 264 -18.73 -16.95 -3.96
C GLY A 264 -19.80 -15.94 -4.32
N THR A 265 -20.63 -15.54 -3.38
CA THR A 265 -21.80 -14.69 -3.63
C THR A 265 -22.01 -13.69 -2.51
N VAL A 266 -22.37 -12.46 -2.88
CA VAL A 266 -22.92 -11.42 -2.00
C VAL A 266 -24.40 -11.28 -2.32
N SER A 267 -25.25 -11.39 -1.30
CA SER A 267 -26.70 -11.12 -1.41
C SER A 267 -27.05 -9.87 -0.62
N ILE A 268 -27.71 -8.91 -1.26
CA ILE A 268 -28.14 -7.65 -0.65
C ILE A 268 -29.65 -7.50 -0.84
N ALA A 269 -30.38 -7.46 0.26
CA ALA A 269 -31.82 -7.20 0.30
C ALA A 269 -32.15 -6.03 1.21
N LYS A 270 -33.27 -5.35 0.94
CA LYS A 270 -33.76 -4.23 1.75
C LYS A 270 -35.26 -4.33 1.93
N GLU A 271 -35.74 -4.21 3.17
CA GLU A 271 -37.16 -4.11 3.52
C GLU A 271 -37.35 -2.88 4.44
N GLY A 272 -38.07 -1.88 3.96
CA GLY A 272 -38.11 -0.56 4.62
C GLY A 272 -36.73 0.05 4.66
N ASP A 273 -36.23 0.36 5.88
CA ASP A 273 -34.88 0.89 6.10
C ASP A 273 -33.86 -0.18 6.52
N ILE A 274 -34.32 -1.42 6.68
CA ILE A 274 -33.48 -2.54 7.12
C ILE A 274 -32.87 -3.25 5.92
N PHE A 275 -31.56 -3.36 5.93
CA PHE A 275 -30.78 -4.17 5.00
C PHE A 275 -30.52 -5.55 5.59
N THR A 276 -30.54 -6.55 4.72
CA THR A 276 -29.99 -7.89 5.00
C THR A 276 -28.91 -8.16 3.97
N ILE A 277 -27.68 -8.32 4.46
CA ILE A 277 -26.51 -8.59 3.61
C ILE A 277 -25.91 -9.92 4.05
N VAL A 278 -25.70 -10.81 3.09
CA VAL A 278 -25.10 -12.13 3.33
C VAL A 278 -23.96 -12.34 2.34
N VAL A 279 -22.82 -12.77 2.85
CA VAL A 279 -21.68 -13.20 2.04
C VAL A 279 -21.42 -14.69 2.32
N ASP A 280 -21.32 -15.48 1.27
CA ASP A 280 -20.86 -16.88 1.29
C ASP A 280 -19.76 -17.00 0.25
N ALA A 281 -18.52 -17.00 0.72
CA ALA A 281 -17.34 -16.83 -0.12
C ALA A 281 -16.25 -17.84 0.23
N LEU A 282 -15.28 -17.97 -0.67
CA LEU A 282 -14.00 -18.62 -0.43
C LEU A 282 -12.89 -17.57 -0.51
N ASP A 283 -11.90 -17.68 0.38
CA ASP A 283 -10.66 -16.95 0.29
C ASP A 283 -9.69 -17.57 -0.75
N GLU A 284 -8.49 -17.01 -0.87
CA GLU A 284 -7.43 -17.49 -1.75
C GLU A 284 -6.84 -18.86 -1.35
N TYR A 285 -7.07 -19.30 -0.11
CA TYR A 285 -6.61 -20.59 0.43
C TYR A 285 -7.70 -21.67 0.33
N GLY A 286 -8.91 -21.29 -0.11
CA GLY A 286 -10.07 -22.17 -0.19
C GLY A 286 -10.85 -22.31 1.11
N ASN A 287 -10.53 -21.50 2.14
CA ASN A 287 -11.32 -21.44 3.36
C ASN A 287 -12.62 -20.69 3.13
N THR A 288 -13.66 -21.03 3.90
CA THR A 288 -14.94 -20.34 3.81
C THR A 288 -14.94 -19.02 4.56
N ILE A 289 -15.50 -17.97 3.96
CA ILE A 289 -15.81 -16.71 4.60
C ILE A 289 -17.33 -16.54 4.57
N LYS A 290 -17.96 -16.59 5.74
CA LYS A 290 -19.40 -16.36 5.91
C LYS A 290 -19.61 -15.11 6.73
N MET A 291 -20.40 -14.20 6.19
CA MET A 291 -20.80 -12.97 6.86
C MET A 291 -22.31 -12.77 6.76
N SER A 292 -22.92 -12.31 7.83
CA SER A 292 -24.32 -11.87 7.82
C SER A 292 -24.47 -10.56 8.60
N TYR A 293 -25.22 -9.64 8.02
CA TYR A 293 -25.58 -8.37 8.61
C TYR A 293 -27.09 -8.12 8.44
N THR A 294 -27.72 -7.62 9.48
CA THR A 294 -29.12 -7.13 9.41
C THR A 294 -29.22 -5.84 10.24
N GLY A 295 -29.54 -4.74 9.59
CA GLY A 295 -29.63 -3.43 10.22
C GLY A 295 -29.82 -2.29 9.25
N GLU A 296 -29.88 -1.06 9.78
CA GLU A 296 -29.90 0.15 8.98
C GLU A 296 -28.50 0.50 8.48
N LEU A 297 -28.40 1.05 7.26
CA LEU A 297 -27.17 1.58 6.71
C LEU A 297 -27.24 3.08 6.51
N VAL A 298 -26.18 3.79 6.89
CA VAL A 298 -26.05 5.23 6.66
C VAL A 298 -25.57 5.50 5.24
N ASN A 299 -26.31 6.33 4.50
CA ASN A 299 -25.85 6.80 3.18
C ASN A 299 -24.79 7.89 3.34
N ILE A 300 -23.58 7.60 2.89
CA ILE A 300 -22.43 8.53 2.90
C ILE A 300 -21.97 8.90 1.48
N THR A 301 -22.84 8.72 0.49
CA THR A 301 -22.55 9.08 -0.92
C THR A 301 -22.11 10.53 -1.01
N PRO A 302 -20.93 10.83 -1.59
CA PRO A 302 -20.47 12.20 -1.77
C PRO A 302 -21.45 13.01 -2.64
N THR A 303 -21.86 14.18 -2.17
CA THR A 303 -22.59 15.16 -2.99
C THR A 303 -21.58 16.08 -3.64
N TYR A 304 -21.26 15.82 -4.91
CA TYR A 304 -20.48 16.77 -5.69
C TYR A 304 -21.38 17.92 -6.10
N ASN A 305 -21.13 19.12 -5.54
CA ASN A 305 -21.77 20.38 -5.94
C ASN A 305 -21.03 21.01 -7.11
#